data_85b3446d4123423e910acf76213640c1
#
_entry.id   85b3446d4123423e910acf76213640c1
#
_cell.length_a   1.000
_cell.length_b   1.000
_cell.length_c   1.000
_cell.angle_alpha   90.00
_cell.angle_beta   90.00
_cell.angle_gamma   90.00
#
_symmetry.space_group_name_H-M   'P 1'
#
loop_
_entity.id
_entity.type
_entity.pdbx_description
1 polymer ?
#
loop_
_entity_poly.entity_id
_entity_poly.type
_entity_poly.pdbx_seq_one_letter_code
_entity_poly.pdbx_strand_id
1 'polypeptide(L)'
;QARLVKLARQLGAMAQTGQSNYERAMARKDYVTAQICISDFMKETMKCVYILNNKFAPYYKWLFKGVSSLDGTEKIVSLLEKLSQLPAQKNAWDGYLYDNTKFNEKDEKAIIMEEIAKIIIDKLLELKLIKNRNSNFLNGYVRPIMDLAEGKVEMFDREKTIDKIVKLEFEAFDKVQNVGGRAS
;
A
#
# COMPACT_ATOMS: atom_id res chain seq x y z
N GLN A 1 8.25 8.88 12.98
CA GLN A 1 9.39 8.82 12.04
C GLN A 1 9.62 7.41 11.50
N ALA A 2 10.00 6.42 12.31
CA ALA A 2 10.33 5.05 11.86
C ALA A 2 9.21 4.38 11.01
N ARG A 3 7.94 4.65 11.32
CA ARG A 3 6.78 4.13 10.56
C ARG A 3 6.72 4.72 9.14
N LEU A 4 6.93 6.02 8.99
CA LEU A 4 6.93 6.68 7.68
C LEU A 4 8.09 6.20 6.81
N VAL A 5 9.27 6.02 7.39
CA VAL A 5 10.42 5.42 6.67
C VAL A 5 10.11 4.01 6.19
N LYS A 6 9.47 3.18 7.03
CA LYS A 6 9.01 1.85 6.62
C LYS A 6 7.97 1.93 5.52
N LEU A 7 7.00 2.85 5.64
CA LEU A 7 5.98 3.06 4.60
C LEU A 7 6.61 3.43 3.25
N ALA A 8 7.52 4.41 3.23
CA ALA A 8 8.22 4.80 2.01
C ALA A 8 8.97 3.62 1.36
N ARG A 9 9.63 2.78 2.17
CA ARG A 9 10.30 1.56 1.68
C ARG A 9 9.32 0.58 1.06
N GLN A 10 8.15 0.36 1.67
CA GLN A 10 7.13 -0.53 1.12
C GLN A 10 6.58 -0.01 -0.20
N LEU A 11 6.28 1.29 -0.30
CA LEU A 11 5.82 1.91 -1.55
C LEU A 11 6.86 1.74 -2.67
N GLY A 12 8.14 1.97 -2.37
CA GLY A 12 9.22 1.76 -3.32
C GLY A 12 9.37 0.30 -3.75
N ALA A 13 9.27 -0.64 -2.81
CA ALA A 13 9.35 -2.07 -3.09
C ALA A 13 8.17 -2.55 -3.96
N MET A 14 6.95 -2.10 -3.66
CA MET A 14 5.75 -2.39 -4.46
C MET A 14 5.89 -1.83 -5.89
N ALA A 15 6.35 -0.57 -6.04
CA ALA A 15 6.58 0.03 -7.35
C ALA A 15 7.62 -0.75 -8.17
N GLN A 16 8.73 -1.13 -7.52
CA GLN A 16 9.80 -1.87 -8.20
C GLN A 16 9.35 -3.27 -8.62
N THR A 17 8.71 -4.01 -7.73
CA THR A 17 8.32 -5.40 -8.01
C THR A 17 7.11 -5.48 -8.94
N GLY A 18 6.01 -4.78 -8.63
CA GLY A 18 4.76 -4.85 -9.39
C GLY A 18 4.75 -3.96 -10.62
N GLN A 19 5.03 -2.67 -10.46
CA GLN A 19 4.81 -1.67 -11.51
C GLN A 19 5.99 -1.50 -12.49
N SER A 20 7.14 -2.12 -12.22
CA SER A 20 8.33 -2.02 -13.09
C SER A 20 8.88 -3.38 -13.48
N ASN A 21 9.38 -4.16 -12.52
CA ASN A 21 10.17 -5.35 -12.81
C ASN A 21 9.30 -6.51 -13.34
N TYR A 22 8.04 -6.63 -12.88
CA TYR A 22 7.09 -7.61 -13.43
C TYR A 22 6.94 -7.44 -14.93
N GLU A 23 6.63 -6.24 -15.38
CA GLU A 23 6.42 -5.96 -16.81
C GLU A 23 7.68 -6.14 -17.64
N ARG A 24 8.83 -5.70 -17.10
CA ARG A 24 10.13 -5.92 -17.74
C ARG A 24 10.43 -7.41 -17.90
N ALA A 25 10.14 -8.22 -16.89
CA ALA A 25 10.35 -9.66 -16.94
C ALA A 25 9.42 -10.32 -17.96
N MET A 26 8.13 -9.95 -17.96
CA MET A 26 7.16 -10.46 -18.92
C MET A 26 7.53 -10.09 -20.36
N ALA A 27 7.89 -8.83 -20.63
CA ALA A 27 8.32 -8.39 -21.96
C ALA A 27 9.55 -9.14 -22.48
N ARG A 28 10.45 -9.59 -21.58
CA ARG A 28 11.61 -10.43 -21.92
C ARG A 28 11.31 -11.93 -21.92
N LYS A 29 10.07 -12.33 -21.63
CA LYS A 29 9.63 -13.72 -21.48
C LYS A 29 10.34 -14.46 -20.31
N ASP A 30 10.82 -13.72 -19.33
CA ASP A 30 11.42 -14.25 -18.08
C ASP A 30 10.32 -14.49 -17.04
N TYR A 31 9.60 -15.59 -17.23
CA TYR A 31 8.43 -15.91 -16.39
C TYR A 31 8.79 -16.29 -14.96
N VAL A 32 10.02 -16.78 -14.72
CA VAL A 32 10.50 -17.09 -13.36
C VAL A 32 10.65 -15.79 -12.57
N THR A 33 11.37 -14.82 -13.14
CA THR A 33 11.52 -13.49 -12.51
C THR A 33 10.17 -12.79 -12.36
N ALA A 34 9.28 -12.88 -13.34
CA ALA A 34 7.93 -12.32 -13.24
C ALA A 34 7.15 -12.91 -12.04
N GLN A 35 7.23 -14.22 -11.80
CA GLN A 35 6.58 -14.85 -10.65
C GLN A 35 7.18 -14.43 -9.32
N ILE A 36 8.50 -14.23 -9.24
CA ILE A 36 9.17 -13.67 -8.06
C ILE A 36 8.67 -12.25 -7.80
N CYS A 37 8.57 -11.42 -8.84
CA CYS A 37 8.07 -10.05 -8.75
C CYS A 37 6.64 -10.00 -8.18
N ILE A 38 5.74 -10.88 -8.64
CA ILE A 38 4.37 -10.97 -8.12
C ILE A 38 4.37 -11.34 -6.64
N SER A 39 5.13 -12.36 -6.27
CA SER A 39 5.21 -12.84 -4.89
C SER A 39 5.73 -11.76 -3.95
N ASP A 40 6.75 -11.03 -4.37
CA ASP A 40 7.28 -9.91 -3.62
C ASP A 40 6.31 -8.73 -3.56
N PHE A 41 5.65 -8.38 -4.67
CA PHE A 41 4.62 -7.34 -4.68
C PHE A 41 3.51 -7.64 -3.67
N MET A 42 2.97 -8.86 -3.67
CA MET A 42 1.93 -9.28 -2.72
C MET A 42 2.41 -9.17 -1.28
N LYS A 43 3.63 -9.63 -0.99
CA LYS A 43 4.24 -9.56 0.34
C LYS A 43 4.41 -8.11 0.81
N GLU A 44 4.92 -7.23 -0.05
CA GLU A 44 5.15 -5.84 0.30
C GLU A 44 3.83 -5.05 0.40
N THR A 45 2.82 -5.39 -0.42
CA THR A 45 1.45 -4.88 -0.28
C THR A 45 0.88 -5.19 1.11
N MET A 46 0.94 -6.44 1.54
CA MET A 46 0.43 -6.83 2.85
C MET A 46 1.13 -6.08 3.99
N LYS A 47 2.46 -5.94 3.94
CA LYS A 47 3.21 -5.15 4.93
C LYS A 47 2.81 -3.66 4.91
N CYS A 48 2.60 -3.09 3.71
CA CYS A 48 2.13 -1.72 3.55
C CYS A 48 0.77 -1.53 4.23
N VAL A 49 -0.17 -2.45 4.02
CA VAL A 49 -1.50 -2.45 4.65
C VAL A 49 -1.39 -2.47 6.18
N TYR A 50 -0.53 -3.28 6.76
CA TYR A 50 -0.30 -3.26 8.22
C TYR A 50 0.18 -1.90 8.70
N ILE A 51 1.14 -1.29 7.99
CA ILE A 51 1.68 0.03 8.35
C ILE A 51 0.57 1.09 8.27
N LEU A 52 -0.26 1.08 7.23
CA LEU A 52 -1.36 2.02 7.06
C LEU A 52 -2.44 1.86 8.14
N ASN A 53 -2.65 0.64 8.65
CA ASN A 53 -3.56 0.34 9.76
C ASN A 53 -2.90 0.48 11.15
N ASN A 54 -1.72 1.09 11.23
CA ASN A 54 -0.99 1.28 12.51
C ASN A 54 -0.70 -0.03 13.25
N LYS A 55 -0.48 -1.13 12.53
CA LYS A 55 -0.18 -2.45 13.07
C LYS A 55 1.22 -2.90 12.66
N PHE A 56 1.79 -3.83 13.43
CA PHE A 56 3.02 -4.52 13.05
C PHE A 56 2.69 -5.73 12.17
N ALA A 57 3.42 -5.87 11.07
CA ALA A 57 3.30 -7.05 10.22
C ALA A 57 3.83 -8.28 10.97
N PRO A 58 3.07 -9.39 11.05
CA PRO A 58 3.51 -10.62 11.66
C PRO A 58 4.55 -11.34 10.78
N TYR A 59 5.01 -12.49 11.25
CA TYR A 59 5.84 -13.39 10.45
C TYR A 59 5.12 -13.81 9.16
N TYR A 60 5.87 -14.02 8.08
CA TYR A 60 5.32 -14.13 6.72
C TYR A 60 4.18 -15.15 6.55
N LYS A 61 4.19 -16.25 7.30
CA LYS A 61 3.13 -17.27 7.26
C LYS A 61 1.75 -16.77 7.68
N TRP A 62 1.70 -15.70 8.45
CA TRP A 62 0.49 -15.11 9.01
C TRP A 62 0.10 -13.79 8.35
N LEU A 63 0.91 -13.30 7.38
CA LEU A 63 0.67 -12.00 6.75
C LEU A 63 -0.73 -11.91 6.15
N PHE A 64 -1.09 -12.84 5.28
CA PHE A 64 -2.37 -12.79 4.58
C PHE A 64 -3.56 -12.99 5.53
N LYS A 65 -3.50 -13.98 6.40
CA LYS A 65 -4.54 -14.22 7.40
C LYS A 65 -4.77 -12.99 8.29
N GLY A 66 -3.70 -12.32 8.69
CA GLY A 66 -3.82 -11.14 9.53
C GLY A 66 -4.35 -9.92 8.78
N VAL A 67 -3.97 -9.71 7.49
CA VAL A 67 -4.57 -8.65 6.66
C VAL A 67 -6.08 -8.85 6.52
N SER A 68 -6.53 -10.09 6.32
CA SER A 68 -7.96 -10.42 6.21
C SER A 68 -8.77 -10.13 7.49
N SER A 69 -8.08 -9.91 8.61
CA SER A 69 -8.71 -9.56 9.90
C SER A 69 -8.68 -8.05 10.21
N LEU A 70 -8.15 -7.23 9.30
CA LEU A 70 -8.11 -5.78 9.45
C LEU A 70 -9.33 -5.15 8.78
N ASP A 71 -9.91 -4.14 9.43
CA ASP A 71 -11.06 -3.41 8.89
C ASP A 71 -10.70 -2.63 7.62
N GLY A 72 -11.61 -2.66 6.64
CA GLY A 72 -11.46 -1.90 5.39
C GLY A 72 -10.41 -2.47 4.42
N THR A 73 -10.05 -3.75 4.57
CA THR A 73 -9.06 -4.42 3.70
C THR A 73 -9.69 -5.40 2.72
N GLU A 74 -11.01 -5.56 2.73
CA GLU A 74 -11.75 -6.60 1.99
C GLU A 74 -11.44 -6.56 0.50
N LYS A 75 -11.37 -5.36 -0.08
CA LYS A 75 -11.06 -5.18 -1.51
C LYS A 75 -9.62 -5.58 -1.83
N ILE A 76 -8.65 -5.20 -0.99
CA ILE A 76 -7.24 -5.60 -1.17
C ILE A 76 -7.09 -7.10 -1.01
N VAL A 77 -7.75 -7.71 -0.03
CA VAL A 77 -7.76 -9.17 0.18
C VAL A 77 -8.26 -9.89 -1.06
N SER A 78 -9.42 -9.49 -1.60
CA SER A 78 -9.98 -10.07 -2.82
C SER A 78 -9.05 -9.93 -4.03
N LEU A 79 -8.39 -8.77 -4.20
CA LEU A 79 -7.43 -8.54 -5.28
C LEU A 79 -6.18 -9.39 -5.12
N LEU A 80 -5.66 -9.55 -3.90
CA LEU A 80 -4.50 -10.42 -3.62
C LEU A 80 -4.83 -11.90 -3.88
N GLU A 81 -6.01 -12.37 -3.49
CA GLU A 81 -6.48 -13.72 -3.79
C GLU A 81 -6.55 -13.94 -5.29
N LYS A 82 -7.21 -13.04 -6.01
CA LYS A 82 -7.31 -13.10 -7.46
C LYS A 82 -5.94 -13.10 -8.13
N LEU A 83 -5.03 -12.19 -7.71
CA LEU A 83 -3.68 -12.11 -8.25
C LEU A 83 -2.89 -13.42 -8.05
N SER A 84 -3.09 -14.09 -6.92
CA SER A 84 -2.41 -15.35 -6.60
C SER A 84 -2.85 -16.53 -7.47
N GLN A 85 -4.08 -16.49 -8.00
CA GLN A 85 -4.70 -17.58 -8.75
C GLN A 85 -4.60 -17.43 -10.26
N LEU A 86 -4.35 -16.20 -10.76
CA LEU A 86 -4.28 -15.96 -12.20
C LEU A 86 -3.07 -16.66 -12.82
N PRO A 87 -3.25 -17.34 -13.98
CA PRO A 87 -2.14 -17.85 -14.77
C PRO A 87 -1.33 -16.73 -15.41
N ALA A 88 -0.13 -17.02 -15.88
CA ALA A 88 0.66 -16.08 -16.67
C ALA A 88 0.00 -15.87 -18.05
N GLN A 89 -0.36 -14.64 -18.35
CA GLN A 89 -1.01 -14.28 -19.62
C GLN A 89 0.04 -13.97 -20.70
N LYS A 90 0.76 -14.99 -21.14
CA LYS A 90 1.91 -14.86 -22.05
C LYS A 90 1.59 -14.11 -23.34
N ASN A 91 0.43 -14.38 -23.92
CA ASN A 91 -0.01 -13.78 -25.20
C ASN A 91 -0.24 -12.25 -25.08
N ALA A 92 -0.52 -11.74 -23.89
CA ALA A 92 -0.68 -10.31 -23.66
C ALA A 92 0.64 -9.53 -23.85
N TRP A 93 1.76 -10.25 -23.90
CA TRP A 93 3.12 -9.67 -24.00
C TRP A 93 3.78 -9.91 -25.37
N ASP A 94 3.09 -10.56 -26.31
CA ASP A 94 3.63 -10.77 -27.66
C ASP A 94 3.68 -9.43 -28.39
N GLY A 95 4.90 -9.04 -28.79
CA GLY A 95 5.15 -7.75 -29.43
C GLY A 95 5.04 -6.53 -28.51
N TYR A 96 4.83 -6.71 -27.20
CA TYR A 96 4.78 -5.59 -26.26
C TYR A 96 6.18 -5.02 -26.03
N LEU A 97 6.31 -3.70 -26.24
CA LEU A 97 7.52 -2.95 -25.92
C LEU A 97 7.28 -2.29 -24.54
N TYR A 98 8.15 -2.61 -23.58
CA TYR A 98 8.07 -2.02 -22.25
C TYR A 98 8.21 -0.48 -22.34
N ASP A 99 7.26 0.21 -21.72
CA ASP A 99 7.22 1.67 -21.58
C ASP A 99 6.98 1.98 -20.09
N ASN A 100 7.90 2.68 -19.47
CA ASN A 100 7.81 3.03 -18.04
C ASN A 100 6.73 4.07 -17.71
N THR A 101 6.02 4.60 -18.69
CA THR A 101 4.92 5.56 -18.52
C THR A 101 3.55 4.90 -18.54
N LYS A 102 3.46 3.61 -18.91
CA LYS A 102 2.24 2.85 -19.09
C LYS A 102 2.39 1.46 -18.51
N PHE A 103 1.30 0.86 -18.12
CA PHE A 103 1.24 -0.56 -17.82
C PHE A 103 0.50 -1.32 -18.95
N ASN A 104 0.73 -2.63 -19.02
CA ASN A 104 0.07 -3.46 -20.02
C ASN A 104 -1.39 -3.75 -19.63
N GLU A 105 -2.32 -3.00 -20.20
CA GLU A 105 -3.76 -3.13 -19.95
C GLU A 105 -4.37 -4.46 -20.48
N LYS A 106 -3.60 -5.28 -21.20
CA LYS A 106 -4.02 -6.62 -21.66
C LYS A 106 -3.67 -7.72 -20.66
N ASP A 107 -2.82 -7.41 -19.66
CA ASP A 107 -2.45 -8.35 -18.61
C ASP A 107 -3.26 -8.08 -17.34
N GLU A 108 -4.13 -9.01 -16.98
CA GLU A 108 -5.00 -8.89 -15.81
C GLU A 108 -4.21 -8.78 -14.49
N LYS A 109 -3.01 -9.36 -14.40
CA LYS A 109 -2.13 -9.20 -13.24
C LYS A 109 -1.61 -7.77 -13.11
N ALA A 110 -1.22 -7.15 -14.24
CA ALA A 110 -0.81 -5.75 -14.26
C ALA A 110 -1.97 -4.83 -13.86
N ILE A 111 -3.17 -5.08 -14.39
CA ILE A 111 -4.39 -4.33 -14.00
C ILE A 111 -4.65 -4.43 -12.50
N ILE A 112 -4.57 -5.63 -11.91
CA ILE A 112 -4.79 -5.83 -10.47
C ILE A 112 -3.74 -5.11 -9.64
N MET A 113 -2.47 -5.15 -10.03
CA MET A 113 -1.41 -4.45 -9.32
C MET A 113 -1.60 -2.94 -9.35
N GLU A 114 -2.05 -2.37 -10.47
CA GLU A 114 -2.43 -0.96 -10.59
C GLU A 114 -3.67 -0.61 -9.73
N GLU A 115 -4.65 -1.50 -9.66
CA GLU A 115 -5.83 -1.29 -8.80
C GLU A 115 -5.44 -1.29 -7.32
N ILE A 116 -4.57 -2.19 -6.90
CA ILE A 116 -4.01 -2.21 -5.54
C ILE A 116 -3.24 -0.90 -5.27
N ALA A 117 -2.38 -0.46 -6.20
CA ALA A 117 -1.65 0.78 -6.07
C ALA A 117 -2.58 1.98 -5.88
N LYS A 118 -3.67 2.04 -6.65
CA LYS A 118 -4.71 3.07 -6.52
C LYS A 118 -5.33 3.08 -5.12
N ILE A 119 -5.70 1.93 -4.57
CA ILE A 119 -6.29 1.82 -3.22
C ILE A 119 -5.29 2.32 -2.16
N ILE A 120 -4.01 1.96 -2.28
CA ILE A 120 -2.97 2.42 -1.37
C ILE A 120 -2.82 3.95 -1.43
N ILE A 121 -2.81 4.53 -2.64
CA ILE A 121 -2.72 5.99 -2.82
C ILE A 121 -3.94 6.69 -2.23
N ASP A 122 -5.14 6.16 -2.43
CA ASP A 122 -6.37 6.69 -1.83
C ASP A 122 -6.27 6.69 -0.30
N LYS A 123 -5.70 5.65 0.28
CA LYS A 123 -5.47 5.59 1.73
C LYS A 123 -4.40 6.59 2.20
N LEU A 124 -3.35 6.83 1.42
CA LEU A 124 -2.37 7.89 1.71
C LEU A 124 -3.01 9.28 1.71
N LEU A 125 -3.93 9.56 0.79
CA LEU A 125 -4.72 10.80 0.74
C LEU A 125 -5.64 10.93 1.95
N GLU A 126 -6.39 9.88 2.28
CA GLU A 126 -7.29 9.83 3.45
C GLU A 126 -6.52 10.14 4.74
N LEU A 127 -5.34 9.53 4.91
CA LEU A 127 -4.47 9.73 6.05
C LEU A 127 -3.68 11.06 5.99
N LYS A 128 -3.91 11.89 4.95
CA LYS A 128 -3.22 13.17 4.72
C LYS A 128 -1.69 13.04 4.68
N LEU A 129 -1.18 11.89 4.28
CA LEU A 129 0.26 11.64 4.10
C LEU A 129 0.78 12.18 2.77
N ILE A 130 -0.12 12.43 1.81
CA ILE A 130 0.16 13.09 0.54
C ILE A 130 -0.94 14.12 0.24
N LYS A 131 -0.62 15.11 -0.60
CA LYS A 131 -1.52 16.22 -0.95
C LYS A 131 -2.46 15.87 -2.10
N ASN A 132 -1.90 15.30 -3.15
CA ASN A 132 -2.57 15.06 -4.42
C ASN A 132 -2.18 13.71 -4.98
N ARG A 133 -3.08 13.15 -5.81
CA ARG A 133 -2.73 12.06 -6.68
C ARG A 133 -2.10 12.62 -7.96
N ASN A 134 -0.79 12.39 -8.17
CA ASN A 134 -0.10 12.80 -9.38
C ASN A 134 -0.06 11.69 -10.43
N SER A 135 -0.03 10.45 -9.99
CA SER A 135 -0.06 9.23 -10.83
C SER A 135 -0.45 8.03 -9.98
N ASN A 136 -0.60 6.87 -10.61
CA ASN A 136 -0.74 5.58 -9.88
C ASN A 136 0.62 4.93 -9.60
N PHE A 137 1.73 5.51 -10.03
CA PHE A 137 3.06 4.96 -9.80
C PHE A 137 3.54 5.25 -8.38
N LEU A 138 3.57 4.21 -7.54
CA LEU A 138 3.85 4.30 -6.11
C LEU A 138 5.21 4.91 -5.77
N ASN A 139 6.22 4.74 -6.66
CA ASN A 139 7.54 5.30 -6.44
C ASN A 139 7.53 6.84 -6.35
N GLY A 140 6.56 7.50 -7.01
CA GLY A 140 6.38 8.95 -6.95
C GLY A 140 6.06 9.48 -5.54
N TYR A 141 5.59 8.61 -4.65
CA TYR A 141 5.22 8.96 -3.28
C TYR A 141 6.30 8.64 -2.24
N VAL A 142 7.37 7.92 -2.63
CA VAL A 142 8.46 7.56 -1.73
C VAL A 142 9.14 8.80 -1.15
N ARG A 143 9.52 9.74 -2.00
CA ARG A 143 10.20 10.96 -1.57
C ARG A 143 9.32 11.86 -0.70
N PRO A 144 8.07 12.18 -1.07
CA PRO A 144 7.15 12.91 -0.19
C PRO A 144 7.00 12.30 1.20
N ILE A 145 6.83 10.98 1.30
CA ILE A 145 6.72 10.29 2.60
C ILE A 145 8.04 10.33 3.38
N MET A 146 9.19 10.23 2.71
CA MET A 146 10.50 10.38 3.37
C MET A 146 10.72 11.81 3.88
N ASP A 147 10.33 12.82 3.12
CA ASP A 147 10.44 14.23 3.53
C ASP A 147 9.57 14.53 4.77
N LEU A 148 8.39 13.91 4.87
CA LEU A 148 7.58 13.92 6.10
C LEU A 148 8.29 13.23 7.26
N ALA A 149 8.93 12.09 7.03
CA ALA A 149 9.65 11.35 8.05
C ALA A 149 10.86 12.13 8.57
N GLU A 150 11.53 12.89 7.72
CA GLU A 150 12.70 13.70 8.03
C GLU A 150 12.32 15.09 8.61
N GLY A 151 11.04 15.46 8.60
CA GLY A 151 10.56 16.77 9.05
C GLY A 151 10.95 17.93 8.13
N LYS A 152 11.32 17.63 6.88
CA LYS A 152 11.73 18.62 5.86
C LYS A 152 10.54 19.32 5.20
N VAL A 153 9.37 18.73 5.28
CA VAL A 153 8.11 19.32 4.86
C VAL A 153 7.32 19.57 6.12
N GLU A 154 6.90 20.82 6.34
CA GLU A 154 5.86 21.08 7.32
C GLU A 154 4.65 20.24 6.90
N MET A 155 4.35 19.24 7.74
CA MET A 155 3.09 18.54 7.56
C MET A 155 1.99 19.60 7.54
N PHE A 156 1.06 19.44 6.64
CA PHE A 156 -0.20 20.11 6.72
C PHE A 156 -0.65 20.25 8.16
N ASP A 157 -0.47 21.45 8.70
CA ASP A 157 -0.94 21.81 10.03
C ASP A 157 -0.62 20.71 11.08
N ARG A 158 0.69 20.54 11.35
CA ARG A 158 1.18 19.56 12.35
C ARG A 158 0.50 19.79 13.71
N GLU A 159 0.26 21.05 14.07
CA GLU A 159 -0.46 21.42 15.27
C GLU A 159 -1.93 21.01 15.22
N LYS A 160 -2.66 21.33 14.15
CA LYS A 160 -4.10 20.96 14.03
C LYS A 160 -4.32 19.44 13.93
N THR A 161 -3.36 18.69 13.39
CA THR A 161 -3.51 17.23 13.27
C THR A 161 -3.15 16.54 14.59
N ILE A 162 -2.13 17.01 15.31
CA ILE A 162 -1.79 16.54 16.65
C ILE A 162 -2.90 16.93 17.64
N ASP A 163 -3.36 18.17 17.61
CA ASP A 163 -4.46 18.65 18.45
C ASP A 163 -5.76 17.86 18.19
N LYS A 164 -6.03 17.50 16.94
CA LYS A 164 -7.19 16.69 16.60
C LYS A 164 -7.08 15.24 17.06
N ILE A 165 -5.87 14.64 16.98
CA ILE A 165 -5.60 13.29 17.47
C ILE A 165 -5.64 13.28 18.99
N VAL A 166 -4.99 14.23 19.65
CA VAL A 166 -4.99 14.39 21.11
C VAL A 166 -6.42 14.64 21.60
N LYS A 167 -7.18 15.50 20.93
CA LYS A 167 -8.58 15.77 21.26
C LYS A 167 -9.48 14.54 21.11
N LEU A 168 -9.29 13.73 20.05
CA LEU A 168 -10.02 12.47 19.85
C LEU A 168 -9.65 11.41 20.89
N GLU A 169 -8.40 11.36 21.31
CA GLU A 169 -7.96 10.45 22.38
C GLU A 169 -8.53 10.88 23.75
N PHE A 170 -8.57 12.18 24.06
CA PHE A 170 -9.22 12.72 25.25
C PHE A 170 -10.73 12.49 25.23
N GLU A 171 -11.41 12.74 24.13
CA GLU A 171 -12.85 12.50 24.00
C GLU A 171 -13.21 11.01 24.10
N ALA A 172 -12.34 10.11 23.62
CA ALA A 172 -12.50 8.68 23.79
C ALA A 172 -12.28 8.23 25.24
N PHE A 173 -11.28 8.83 25.92
CA PHE A 173 -11.00 8.56 27.34
C PHE A 173 -12.12 9.05 28.25
N ASP A 174 -12.67 10.24 28.02
CA ASP A 174 -13.82 10.78 28.77
C ASP A 174 -15.09 9.96 28.58
N LYS A 175 -15.33 9.44 27.37
CA LYS A 175 -16.46 8.53 27.13
C LYS A 175 -16.34 7.22 27.89
N VAL A 176 -15.14 6.67 28.02
CA VAL A 176 -14.91 5.44 28.80
C VAL A 176 -15.09 5.69 30.31
N GLN A 177 -14.67 6.83 30.84
CA GLN A 177 -14.84 7.20 32.25
C GLN A 177 -16.30 7.46 32.61
N ASN A 178 -17.08 8.07 31.69
CA ASN A 178 -18.49 8.41 31.94
C ASN A 178 -19.44 7.21 31.79
N VAL A 179 -19.03 6.09 31.21
CA VAL A 179 -19.81 4.85 31.14
C VAL A 179 -19.63 4.02 32.44
N GLY A 180 -18.51 4.20 33.15
CA GLY A 180 -18.23 3.51 34.43
C GLY A 180 -18.88 4.14 35.66
N GLY A 181 -19.54 5.31 35.56
CA GLY A 181 -20.08 6.08 36.67
C GLY A 181 -21.59 5.96 36.96
N ARG A 182 -22.30 5.02 36.33
CA ARG A 182 -23.72 4.76 36.59
C ARG A 182 -23.98 3.31 37.01
N ALA A 183 -23.45 2.93 38.13
CA ALA A 183 -23.89 1.74 38.85
C ALA A 183 -23.65 1.98 40.34
N SER A 184 -24.58 2.66 40.96
CA SER A 184 -24.85 2.64 42.41
C SER A 184 -26.31 2.97 42.64
#